data_6162767a593a5605f31840c9376ccd9c
#
_entry.id   6162767a593a5605f31840c9376ccd9c
#
_cell.length_a   1.000
_cell.length_b   1.000
_cell.length_c   1.000
_cell.angle_alpha   90.00
_cell.angle_beta   90.00
_cell.angle_gamma   90.00
#
_symmetry.space_group_name_H-M   'P 1'
#
loop_
_entity.id
_entity.type
_entity.pdbx_description
1 polymer ?
#
loop_
_entity_poly.entity_id
_entity_poly.type
_entity_poly.pdbx_seq_one_letter_code
_entity_poly.pdbx_strand_id
1 'polypeptide(L)'
;MPTAPSPPTLNNTVKLYGCLCMNVDVIREQVDLPPLDVNDRVVLHPVGAYNLTQSMQFINLRPAVVLVGRNGSVDVIRRRERLIDIENGEQVPPYLQLKAA
;
A
#
# COMPACT_ATOMS: atom_id res chain seq x y z
N MET A 1 -16.58 -34.18 -13.77
CA MET A 1 -17.88 -33.65 -13.37
C MET A 1 -17.76 -32.14 -13.23
N PRO A 2 -18.64 -31.37 -13.89
CA PRO A 2 -18.66 -29.96 -13.61
C PRO A 2 -19.06 -29.75 -12.15
N THR A 3 -18.27 -28.95 -11.42
CA THR A 3 -18.66 -28.52 -10.10
C THR A 3 -19.93 -27.68 -10.19
N ALA A 4 -20.85 -27.86 -9.24
CA ALA A 4 -21.99 -26.99 -9.14
C ALA A 4 -21.53 -25.53 -9.09
N PRO A 5 -22.21 -24.59 -9.78
CA PRO A 5 -21.88 -23.19 -9.70
C PRO A 5 -21.94 -22.76 -8.21
N SER A 6 -20.91 -22.05 -7.76
CA SER A 6 -20.94 -21.45 -6.44
C SER A 6 -22.19 -20.56 -6.31
N PRO A 7 -22.85 -20.55 -5.17
CA PRO A 7 -23.97 -19.63 -4.97
C PRO A 7 -23.49 -18.19 -5.25
N PRO A 8 -24.34 -17.32 -5.82
CA PRO A 8 -23.94 -15.95 -6.07
C PRO A 8 -23.51 -15.31 -4.75
N THR A 9 -22.30 -14.76 -4.74
CA THR A 9 -21.80 -14.01 -3.59
C THR A 9 -22.60 -12.71 -3.51
N LEU A 10 -23.23 -12.47 -2.36
CA LEU A 10 -23.88 -11.19 -2.12
C LEU A 10 -22.80 -10.13 -1.97
N ASN A 11 -22.84 -9.13 -2.85
CA ASN A 11 -21.94 -8.00 -2.76
C ASN A 11 -22.56 -6.90 -1.90
N ASN A 12 -21.71 -6.23 -1.15
CA ASN A 12 -22.06 -5.04 -0.41
C ASN A 12 -21.45 -3.83 -1.11
N THR A 13 -22.20 -2.73 -1.15
CA THR A 13 -21.64 -1.45 -1.57
C THR A 13 -20.88 -0.85 -0.41
N VAL A 14 -19.60 -0.66 -0.59
CA VAL A 14 -18.69 -0.17 0.45
C VAL A 14 -17.91 1.04 -0.02
N LYS A 15 -17.41 1.83 0.93
CA LYS A 15 -16.41 2.85 0.70
C LYS A 15 -15.05 2.28 1.07
N LEU A 16 -14.09 2.40 0.16
CA LEU A 16 -12.76 1.84 0.34
C LEU A 16 -11.79 2.93 0.74
N TYR A 17 -11.32 2.87 1.97
CA TYR A 17 -10.34 3.79 2.53
C TYR A 17 -8.93 3.22 2.47
N GLY A 18 -7.93 4.10 2.44
CA GLY A 18 -6.56 3.72 2.75
C GLY A 18 -6.33 3.59 4.26
N CYS A 19 -5.12 3.24 4.63
CA CYS A 19 -4.73 3.01 6.01
C CYS A 19 -4.22 4.27 6.74
N LEU A 20 -4.12 5.39 6.05
CA LEU A 20 -3.63 6.62 6.63
C LEU A 20 -4.74 7.34 7.39
N CYS A 21 -4.38 8.03 8.46
CA CYS A 21 -5.32 8.82 9.25
C CYS A 21 -5.59 10.17 8.55
N MET A 22 -6.22 10.11 7.38
CA MET A 22 -6.50 11.28 6.54
C MET A 22 -7.87 11.14 5.88
N ASN A 23 -8.66 12.20 5.90
CA ASN A 23 -9.96 12.22 5.24
C ASN A 23 -9.87 12.04 3.72
N VAL A 24 -8.76 12.43 3.13
CA VAL A 24 -8.52 12.33 1.67
C VAL A 24 -8.02 10.96 1.23
N ASP A 25 -7.70 10.08 2.18
CA ASP A 25 -7.19 8.73 1.88
C ASP A 25 -8.35 7.80 1.53
N VAL A 26 -9.04 8.14 0.46
CA VAL A 26 -10.17 7.38 -0.08
C VAL A 26 -9.76 6.81 -1.43
N ILE A 27 -9.80 5.49 -1.54
CA ILE A 27 -9.48 4.79 -2.77
C ILE A 27 -10.69 4.77 -3.71
N ARG A 28 -11.86 4.50 -3.16
CA ARG A 28 -13.14 4.51 -3.89
C ARG A 28 -14.27 4.94 -2.96
N GLU A 29 -15.08 5.87 -3.45
CA GLU A 29 -16.27 6.32 -2.71
C GLU A 29 -17.33 5.23 -2.62
N GLN A 30 -17.50 4.48 -3.69
CA GLN A 30 -18.45 3.38 -3.76
C GLN A 30 -17.88 2.27 -4.63
N VAL A 31 -17.89 1.08 -4.11
CA VAL A 31 -17.50 -0.12 -4.84
C VAL A 31 -18.26 -1.31 -4.29
N ASP A 32 -18.74 -2.17 -5.18
CA ASP A 32 -19.42 -3.40 -4.79
C ASP A 32 -18.37 -4.50 -4.61
N LEU A 33 -18.28 -5.01 -3.41
CA LEU A 33 -17.34 -6.06 -3.05
C LEU A 33 -18.07 -7.16 -2.31
N PRO A 34 -17.58 -8.41 -2.41
CA PRO A 34 -18.04 -9.47 -1.51
C PRO A 34 -17.81 -9.06 -0.07
N PRO A 35 -18.52 -9.63 0.91
CA PRO A 35 -18.21 -9.41 2.31
C PRO A 35 -16.74 -9.70 2.60
N LEU A 36 -16.06 -8.77 3.26
CA LEU A 36 -14.63 -8.87 3.57
C LEU A 36 -14.44 -8.99 5.08
N ASP A 37 -13.52 -9.84 5.45
CA ASP A 37 -13.03 -9.97 6.83
C ASP A 37 -11.67 -9.31 7.00
N VAL A 38 -11.29 -9.10 8.24
CA VAL A 38 -9.94 -8.61 8.56
C VAL A 38 -8.91 -9.59 8.00
N ASN A 39 -7.87 -9.07 7.37
CA ASN A 39 -6.80 -9.78 6.65
C ASN A 39 -7.16 -10.25 5.23
N ASP A 40 -8.36 -10.01 4.76
CA ASP A 40 -8.65 -10.19 3.35
C ASP A 40 -7.84 -9.19 2.51
N ARG A 41 -7.52 -9.60 1.29
CA ARG A 41 -6.71 -8.79 0.37
C ARG A 41 -7.56 -8.23 -0.74
N VAL A 42 -7.33 -6.97 -1.04
CA VAL A 42 -7.95 -6.26 -2.16
C VAL A 42 -6.85 -5.86 -3.13
N VAL A 43 -7.07 -6.11 -4.41
CA VAL A 43 -6.13 -5.72 -5.46
C VAL A 43 -6.74 -4.58 -6.28
N LEU A 44 -5.97 -3.53 -6.46
CA LEU A 44 -6.38 -2.34 -7.20
C LEU A 44 -5.72 -2.36 -8.58
N HIS A 45 -6.50 -2.21 -9.64
CA HIS A 45 -6.07 -2.20 -11.04
C HIS A 45 -6.68 -1.05 -11.82
N PRO A 46 -6.01 -0.55 -12.84
CA PRO A 46 -4.59 -0.27 -12.97
C PRO A 46 -4.31 1.01 -12.20
N VAL A 47 -3.30 1.05 -11.35
CA VAL A 47 -3.04 2.19 -10.47
C VAL A 47 -1.58 2.67 -10.46
N GLY A 48 -0.76 2.17 -11.38
CA GLY A 48 0.67 2.48 -11.39
C GLY A 48 0.99 3.94 -11.63
N ALA A 49 0.31 4.56 -12.61
CA ALA A 49 0.57 5.94 -12.98
C ALA A 49 0.24 6.88 -11.81
N TYR A 50 1.15 7.76 -11.49
CA TYR A 50 1.12 8.75 -10.40
C TYR A 50 1.23 8.14 -8.99
N ASN A 51 0.64 6.98 -8.73
CA ASN A 51 0.50 6.47 -7.36
C ASN A 51 1.84 6.08 -6.73
N LEU A 52 2.78 5.54 -7.48
CA LEU A 52 4.10 5.21 -6.95
C LEU A 52 4.89 6.45 -6.57
N THR A 53 4.79 7.52 -7.34
CA THR A 53 5.52 8.77 -7.10
C THR A 53 4.84 9.65 -6.06
N GLN A 54 3.53 9.52 -5.89
CA GLN A 54 2.74 10.27 -4.91
C GLN A 54 2.54 9.50 -3.60
N SER A 55 3.15 8.33 -3.45
CA SER A 55 3.03 7.56 -2.21
C SER A 55 3.65 8.32 -1.05
N MET A 56 2.89 8.41 0.04
CA MET A 56 3.28 9.14 1.23
C MET A 56 3.99 8.25 2.24
N GLN A 57 4.80 8.86 3.08
CA GLN A 57 5.45 8.24 4.23
C GLN A 57 4.75 8.63 5.55
N PHE A 58 3.55 9.16 5.44
CA PHE A 58 2.76 9.54 6.59
C PHE A 58 2.27 8.29 7.33
N ILE A 59 2.66 8.14 8.59
CA ILE A 59 2.35 7.02 9.48
C ILE A 59 3.08 5.73 9.08
N ASN A 60 3.07 5.37 7.81
CA ASN A 60 3.65 4.12 7.31
C ASN A 60 4.77 4.38 6.32
N LEU A 61 5.78 3.55 6.37
CA LEU A 61 6.85 3.53 5.38
C LEU A 61 6.33 2.92 4.07
N ARG A 62 7.00 3.24 2.97
CA ARG A 62 6.61 2.73 1.66
C ARG A 62 6.84 1.23 1.57
N PRO A 63 5.87 0.47 1.02
CA PRO A 63 6.02 -0.96 0.84
C PRO A 63 7.02 -1.31 -0.26
N ALA A 64 7.39 -2.57 -0.32
CA ALA A 64 8.18 -3.09 -1.42
C ALA A 64 7.41 -3.01 -2.75
N VAL A 65 8.15 -2.88 -3.84
CA VAL A 65 7.62 -2.98 -5.19
C VAL A 65 8.25 -4.19 -5.86
N VAL A 66 7.43 -5.01 -6.47
CA VAL A 66 7.87 -6.20 -7.19
C VAL A 66 7.48 -6.12 -8.65
N LEU A 67 8.32 -6.70 -9.48
CA LEU A 67 8.02 -6.92 -10.88
C LEU A 67 7.60 -8.38 -11.07
N VAL A 68 6.42 -8.57 -11.63
CA VAL A 68 5.92 -9.91 -11.97
C VAL A 68 6.17 -10.12 -13.45
N GLY A 69 7.03 -11.07 -13.76
CA GLY A 69 7.37 -11.44 -15.14
C GLY A 69 6.27 -12.27 -15.79
N ARG A 70 6.29 -12.32 -17.10
CA ARG A 70 5.33 -13.13 -17.89
C ARG A 70 5.41 -14.62 -17.59
N ASN A 71 6.56 -15.09 -17.14
CA ASN A 71 6.80 -16.48 -16.73
C ASN A 71 6.44 -16.75 -15.28
N GLY A 72 5.84 -15.76 -14.58
CA GLY A 72 5.49 -15.87 -13.17
C GLY A 72 6.63 -15.56 -12.21
N SER A 73 7.79 -15.13 -12.68
CA SER A 73 8.88 -14.68 -11.81
C SER A 73 8.47 -13.43 -11.03
N VAL A 74 8.98 -13.31 -9.82
CA VAL A 74 8.72 -12.14 -8.95
C VAL A 74 10.07 -11.59 -8.50
N ASP A 75 10.37 -10.38 -8.91
CA ASP A 75 11.61 -9.71 -8.57
C ASP A 75 11.33 -8.43 -7.77
N VAL A 76 12.06 -8.24 -6.67
CA VAL A 76 11.95 -7.00 -5.91
C VAL A 76 12.74 -5.91 -6.66
N ILE A 77 12.02 -4.90 -7.15
CA ILE A 77 12.62 -3.76 -7.85
C ILE A 77 12.75 -2.53 -6.97
N ARG A 78 12.06 -2.51 -5.82
CA ARG A 78 12.27 -1.56 -4.74
C ARG A 78 12.03 -2.28 -3.42
N ARG A 79 13.04 -2.37 -2.59
CA ARG A 79 12.87 -3.00 -1.27
C ARG A 79 11.91 -2.20 -0.40
N ARG A 80 11.32 -2.84 0.59
CA ARG A 80 10.54 -2.15 1.62
C ARG A 80 11.39 -1.05 2.26
N GLU A 81 10.77 0.11 2.44
CA GLU A 81 11.43 1.25 3.06
C GLU A 81 11.69 0.98 4.54
N ARG A 82 12.82 1.51 5.03
CA ARG A 82 13.23 1.48 6.42
C ARG A 82 13.33 2.91 6.94
N LEU A 83 13.35 3.07 8.25
CA LEU A 83 13.45 4.38 8.87
C LEU A 83 14.68 5.17 8.38
N ILE A 84 15.79 4.49 8.17
CA ILE A 84 17.01 5.12 7.65
C ILE A 84 16.79 5.79 6.28
N ASP A 85 15.87 5.32 5.49
CA ASP A 85 15.58 5.89 4.17
C ASP A 85 14.93 7.28 4.29
N ILE A 86 14.21 7.54 5.39
CA ILE A 86 13.68 8.87 5.72
C ILE A 86 14.78 9.75 6.29
N GLU A 87 15.58 9.22 7.21
CA GLU A 87 16.58 9.98 7.96
C GLU A 87 17.81 10.32 7.13
N ASN A 88 18.05 9.59 6.06
CA ASN A 88 19.31 9.67 5.31
C ASN A 88 19.62 11.06 4.73
N GLY A 89 18.59 11.87 4.51
CA GLY A 89 18.75 13.26 4.06
C GLY A 89 18.75 14.28 5.20
N GLU A 90 18.50 13.84 6.43
CA GLU A 90 18.39 14.72 7.59
C GLU A 90 19.78 15.18 8.05
N GLN A 91 19.87 16.45 8.43
CA GLN A 91 21.11 17.01 8.94
C GLN A 91 20.83 17.76 10.23
N VAL A 92 21.66 17.50 11.24
CA VAL A 92 21.60 18.23 12.51
C VAL A 92 22.62 19.37 12.45
N PRO A 93 22.19 20.64 12.55
CA PRO A 93 23.12 21.75 12.62
C PRO A 93 24.13 21.58 13.77
N PRO A 94 25.38 22.05 13.62
CA PRO A 94 26.39 21.83 14.64
C PRO A 94 26.00 22.31 16.05
N TYR A 95 25.23 23.40 16.13
CA TYR A 95 24.83 23.97 17.44
C TYR A 95 23.73 23.15 18.15
N LEU A 96 23.09 22.21 17.44
CA LEU A 96 22.08 21.28 18.00
C LEU A 96 22.67 19.89 18.26
N GLN A 97 23.90 19.64 17.87
CA GLN A 97 24.49 18.33 18.09
C GLN A 97 24.82 18.17 19.59
N LEU A 98 24.49 17.00 20.14
CA LEU A 98 24.85 16.67 21.51
C LEU A 98 26.36 16.55 21.60
N LYS A 99 26.94 17.30 22.58
CA LYS A 99 28.36 17.13 22.87
C LYS A 99 28.56 15.74 23.47
N ALA A 100 29.58 15.03 22.99
CA ALA A 100 30.05 13.82 23.66
C ALA A 100 30.42 14.13 25.09
N ALA A 101 29.91 13.33 26.02
CA ALA A 101 30.24 13.48 27.43
C ALA A 101 31.69 13.05 27.67
#